data_d404a4086e7e607bf2aeb1029f6b753c
#
_entry.id   d404a4086e7e607bf2aeb1029f6b753c
#
_cell.length_a   1.000
_cell.length_b   1.000
_cell.length_c   1.000
_cell.angle_alpha   90.00
_cell.angle_beta   90.00
_cell.angle_gamma   90.00
#
_symmetry.space_group_name_H-M   'P 1'
#
loop_
_entity.id
_entity.type
_entity.pdbx_description
1 polymer ?
#
loop_
_entity_poly.entity_id
_entity_poly.type
_entity_poly.pdbx_seq_one_letter_code
_entity_poly.pdbx_strand_id
1 'polypeptide(L)'
;MENKRKLTTVLVSGNFNVLHPGHLRLLRFAKESGDYLIVAVESDRIAEGAAHVPEDLRIEGIKSNSWVNETILLEEPVGDLIKRLQPDVVIKGKEHQDKFN
;
A
#
# COMPACT_ATOMS: atom_id res chain seq x y z
N MET A 1 -0.49 33.72 -9.69
CA MET A 1 -0.16 32.88 -9.59
C MET A 1 -0.76 31.91 -9.16
N GLU A 2 -0.84 31.19 -9.44
CA GLU A 2 -1.40 30.35 -9.00
C GLU A 2 -0.83 29.59 -8.13
N ASN A 3 -1.40 29.15 -7.34
CA ASN A 3 -1.02 28.41 -6.42
C ASN A 3 -1.07 27.04 -6.79
N LYS A 4 -0.08 26.43 -7.15
CA LYS A 4 -0.09 25.15 -7.42
C LYS A 4 -0.01 24.36 -6.21
N ARG A 5 -1.09 23.82 -5.70
CA ARG A 5 -1.06 22.99 -4.59
C ARG A 5 -0.45 21.70 -4.96
N LYS A 6 0.59 21.31 -4.29
CA LYS A 6 1.20 20.04 -4.48
C LYS A 6 0.33 18.97 -3.85
N LEU A 7 0.12 17.87 -4.54
CA LEU A 7 -0.65 16.77 -4.00
C LEU A 7 0.11 16.12 -2.86
N THR A 8 -0.60 15.80 -1.80
CA THR A 8 -0.03 15.04 -0.70
C THR A 8 -0.16 13.57 -1.04
N THR A 9 0.98 12.89 -1.19
CA THR A 9 0.99 11.50 -1.58
C THR A 9 1.14 10.61 -0.36
N VAL A 10 0.39 9.53 -0.32
CA VAL A 10 0.41 8.57 0.78
C VAL A 10 0.79 7.22 0.20
N LEU A 11 1.75 6.56 0.82
CA LEU A 11 2.18 5.23 0.41
C LEU A 11 1.82 4.22 1.49
N VAL A 12 1.11 3.17 1.12
CA VAL A 12 0.83 2.05 2.02
C VAL A 12 1.50 0.83 1.42
N SER A 13 2.19 0.04 2.22
CA SER A 13 2.82 -1.18 1.74
C SER A 13 2.40 -2.36 2.60
N GLY A 14 2.37 -3.54 2.00
CA GLY A 14 2.05 -4.76 2.70
C GLY A 14 1.83 -5.89 1.71
N ASN A 15 1.55 -7.09 2.22
CA ASN A 15 1.32 -8.21 1.32
C ASN A 15 -0.15 -8.30 0.89
N PHE A 16 -1.08 -7.83 1.70
CA PHE A 16 -2.51 -7.81 1.36
C PHE A 16 -3.01 -9.16 0.87
N ASN A 17 -2.64 -10.19 1.63
CA ASN A 17 -2.95 -11.54 1.24
C ASN A 17 -4.46 -11.77 1.11
N VAL A 18 -5.21 -11.27 2.07
CA VAL A 18 -6.67 -11.34 2.03
C VAL A 18 -7.19 -10.00 2.51
N LEU A 19 -8.03 -9.38 1.73
CA LEU A 19 -8.62 -8.13 2.17
C LEU A 19 -9.75 -8.41 3.14
N HIS A 20 -9.71 -7.78 4.29
CA HIS A 20 -10.74 -7.90 5.30
C HIS A 20 -11.03 -6.51 5.87
N PRO A 21 -12.05 -6.38 6.73
CA PRO A 21 -12.45 -5.05 7.19
C PRO A 21 -11.31 -4.21 7.77
N GLY A 22 -10.33 -4.86 8.41
CA GLY A 22 -9.17 -4.12 8.92
C GLY A 22 -8.37 -3.47 7.81
N HIS A 23 -8.18 -4.17 6.69
CA HIS A 23 -7.46 -3.62 5.55
C HIS A 23 -8.28 -2.48 4.93
N LEU A 24 -9.58 -2.64 4.87
CA LEU A 24 -10.41 -1.57 4.29
C LEU A 24 -10.34 -0.32 5.14
N ARG A 25 -10.33 -0.47 6.46
CA ARG A 25 -10.20 0.69 7.34
C ARG A 25 -8.84 1.35 7.17
N LEU A 26 -7.80 0.54 6.98
CA LEU A 26 -6.46 1.07 6.76
C LEU A 26 -6.42 1.90 5.47
N LEU A 27 -7.00 1.37 4.40
CA LEU A 27 -6.99 2.07 3.12
C LEU A 27 -7.80 3.36 3.20
N ARG A 28 -8.91 3.32 3.90
CA ARG A 28 -9.71 4.52 4.07
C ARG A 28 -8.96 5.58 4.87
N PHE A 29 -8.33 5.16 5.96
CA PHE A 29 -7.53 6.09 6.77
C PHE A 29 -6.40 6.67 5.92
N ALA A 30 -5.74 5.83 5.13
CA ALA A 30 -4.64 6.28 4.29
C ALA A 30 -5.15 7.30 3.26
N LYS A 31 -6.29 7.03 2.66
CA LYS A 31 -6.84 7.96 1.68
C LYS A 31 -7.16 9.31 2.32
N GLU A 32 -7.64 9.27 3.55
CA GLU A 32 -7.97 10.50 4.25
C GLU A 32 -6.74 11.28 4.71
N SER A 33 -5.57 10.63 4.65
CA SER A 33 -4.33 11.28 5.09
C SER A 33 -3.68 12.11 3.99
N GLY A 34 -4.21 12.06 2.79
CA GLY A 34 -3.63 12.83 1.70
C GLY A 34 -4.52 12.84 0.47
N ASP A 35 -3.94 13.27 -0.63
CA ASP A 35 -4.69 13.45 -1.87
C ASP A 35 -4.56 12.29 -2.83
N TYR A 36 -3.46 11.58 -2.77
CA TYR A 36 -3.16 10.53 -3.75
C TYR A 36 -2.64 9.31 -3.02
N LEU A 37 -3.35 8.22 -3.10
CA LEU A 37 -3.01 7.00 -2.38
C LEU A 37 -2.36 5.99 -3.30
N ILE A 38 -1.14 5.60 -2.96
CA ILE A 38 -0.38 4.60 -3.67
C ILE A 38 -0.27 3.38 -2.75
N VAL A 39 -0.63 2.21 -3.26
CA VAL A 39 -0.51 0.98 -2.49
C VAL A 39 0.53 0.10 -3.15
N ALA A 40 1.56 -0.26 -2.42
CA ALA A 40 2.61 -1.14 -2.90
C ALA A 40 2.35 -2.54 -2.35
N VAL A 41 2.06 -3.48 -3.23
CA VAL A 41 1.74 -4.85 -2.87
C VAL A 41 2.99 -5.68 -3.03
N GLU A 42 3.42 -6.34 -1.94
CA GLU A 42 4.64 -7.14 -1.99
C GLU A 42 4.49 -8.28 -2.98
N SER A 43 5.49 -8.46 -3.83
CA SER A 43 5.49 -9.57 -4.77
C SER A 43 5.57 -10.89 -4.01
N ASP A 44 5.29 -11.98 -4.68
CA ASP A 44 5.40 -13.30 -4.05
C ASP A 44 6.81 -13.52 -3.53
N ARG A 45 7.80 -13.04 -4.25
CA ARG A 45 9.19 -13.19 -3.86
C ARG A 45 9.52 -12.39 -2.60
N ILE A 46 9.06 -11.16 -2.54
CA ILE A 46 9.32 -10.29 -1.39
C ILE A 46 8.57 -10.79 -0.16
N ALA A 47 7.36 -11.27 -0.34
CA ALA A 47 6.55 -11.76 0.77
C ALA A 47 7.09 -13.06 1.35
N GLU A 48 7.91 -13.79 0.56
CA GLU A 48 8.60 -14.99 1.04
C GLU A 48 7.70 -15.99 1.75
N GLY A 49 6.62 -16.35 1.13
CA GLY A 49 5.73 -17.35 1.69
C GLY A 49 4.69 -16.82 2.64
N ALA A 50 4.76 -15.55 2.97
CA ALA A 50 3.73 -14.96 3.81
C ALA A 50 2.44 -14.75 3.04
N ALA A 51 2.53 -14.71 1.71
CA ALA A 51 1.35 -14.54 0.89
C ALA A 51 0.89 -15.87 0.35
N HIS A 52 -0.37 -16.20 0.56
CA HIS A 52 -0.95 -17.44 0.04
C HIS A 52 -1.68 -17.20 -1.27
N VAL A 53 -2.05 -15.98 -1.55
CA VAL A 53 -2.74 -15.62 -2.77
C VAL A 53 -1.73 -15.07 -3.75
N PRO A 54 -1.72 -15.54 -5.02
CA PRO A 54 -0.73 -15.04 -5.98
C PRO A 54 -0.76 -13.53 -6.13
N GLU A 55 0.39 -12.96 -6.43
CA GLU A 55 0.54 -11.50 -6.45
C GLU A 55 -0.41 -10.82 -7.44
N ASP A 56 -0.66 -11.42 -8.58
CA ASP A 56 -1.53 -10.80 -9.57
C ASP A 56 -2.97 -10.67 -9.05
N LEU A 57 -3.43 -11.66 -8.28
CA LEU A 57 -4.76 -11.57 -7.70
C LEU A 57 -4.81 -10.59 -6.55
N ARG A 58 -3.71 -10.50 -5.79
CA ARG A 58 -3.65 -9.53 -4.69
C ARG A 58 -3.68 -8.11 -5.25
N ILE A 59 -2.96 -7.88 -6.33
CA ILE A 59 -2.97 -6.57 -6.98
C ILE A 59 -4.35 -6.26 -7.51
N GLU A 60 -5.00 -7.24 -8.11
CA GLU A 60 -6.32 -7.02 -8.67
C GLU A 60 -7.31 -6.61 -7.57
N GLY A 61 -7.22 -7.27 -6.41
CA GLY A 61 -8.08 -6.92 -5.30
C GLY A 61 -7.89 -5.49 -4.84
N ILE A 62 -6.64 -5.05 -4.77
CA ILE A 62 -6.34 -3.69 -4.36
C ILE A 62 -6.81 -2.70 -5.42
N LYS A 63 -6.58 -3.01 -6.70
CA LYS A 63 -7.00 -2.11 -7.77
C LYS A 63 -8.50 -1.90 -7.83
N SER A 64 -9.24 -2.87 -7.32
CA SER A 64 -10.69 -2.77 -7.33
C SER A 64 -11.21 -1.79 -6.30
N ASN A 65 -10.36 -1.35 -5.38
CA ASN A 65 -10.79 -0.46 -4.32
C ASN A 65 -10.76 0.98 -4.79
N SER A 66 -11.88 1.67 -4.65
CA SER A 66 -12.01 3.02 -5.21
C SER A 66 -11.18 4.06 -4.49
N TRP A 67 -10.71 3.77 -3.28
CA TRP A 67 -9.87 4.72 -2.56
C TRP A 67 -8.43 4.74 -3.08
N VAL A 68 -8.02 3.68 -3.78
CA VAL A 68 -6.64 3.54 -4.23
C VAL A 68 -6.48 4.22 -5.57
N ASN A 69 -5.51 5.13 -5.64
CA ASN A 69 -5.23 5.84 -6.87
C ASN A 69 -4.23 5.11 -7.75
N GLU A 70 -3.29 4.42 -7.14
CA GLU A 70 -2.25 3.72 -7.89
C GLU A 70 -1.81 2.48 -7.15
N THR A 71 -1.60 1.38 -7.86
CA THR A 71 -1.15 0.13 -7.27
C THR A 71 0.18 -0.25 -7.92
N ILE A 72 1.14 -0.61 -7.08
CA ILE A 72 2.48 -0.96 -7.53
C ILE A 72 2.81 -2.36 -7.02
N LEU A 73 3.44 -3.17 -7.86
CA LEU A 73 3.99 -4.45 -7.40
C LEU A 73 5.35 -4.14 -6.78
N LEU A 74 5.50 -4.45 -5.50
CA LEU A 74 6.74 -4.16 -4.78
C LEU A 74 7.70 -5.32 -4.91
N GLU A 75 8.78 -5.11 -5.64
CA GLU A 75 9.79 -6.13 -5.86
C GLU A 75 11.14 -5.75 -5.30
N GLU A 76 11.18 -4.76 -4.46
CA GLU A 76 12.41 -4.25 -3.84
C GLU A 76 12.10 -3.93 -2.40
N PRO A 77 13.11 -3.73 -1.55
CA PRO A 77 12.83 -3.31 -0.17
C PRO A 77 12.04 -2.01 -0.20
N VAL A 78 11.06 -1.92 0.70
CA VAL A 78 10.18 -0.74 0.69
C VAL A 78 10.97 0.56 0.90
N GLY A 79 12.09 0.49 1.61
CA GLY A 79 12.92 1.68 1.79
C GLY A 79 13.43 2.24 0.46
N ASP A 80 13.74 1.36 -0.49
CA ASP A 80 14.20 1.81 -1.80
C ASP A 80 13.05 2.48 -2.56
N LEU A 81 11.86 1.92 -2.44
CA LEU A 81 10.69 2.52 -3.08
C LEU A 81 10.41 3.89 -2.49
N ILE A 82 10.51 4.01 -1.17
CA ILE A 82 10.30 5.28 -0.50
C ILE A 82 11.28 6.34 -1.00
N LYS A 83 12.54 5.95 -1.17
CA LYS A 83 13.54 6.89 -1.67
C LYS A 83 13.23 7.36 -3.07
N ARG A 84 12.69 6.47 -3.87
CA ARG A 84 12.39 6.79 -5.27
C ARG A 84 11.13 7.64 -5.41
N LEU A 85 10.09 7.28 -4.66
CA LEU A 85 8.82 7.98 -4.76
C LEU A 85 8.73 9.23 -3.90
N GLN A 86 9.44 9.24 -2.78
CA GLN A 86 9.41 10.35 -1.83
C GLN A 86 7.98 10.75 -1.46
N PRO A 87 7.20 9.80 -0.94
CA PRO A 87 5.83 10.12 -0.55
C PRO A 87 5.83 11.03 0.68
N ASP A 88 4.78 11.77 0.86
CA ASP A 88 4.65 12.65 2.01
C ASP A 88 4.33 11.88 3.28
N VAL A 89 3.58 10.79 3.15
CA VAL A 89 3.16 9.98 4.29
C VAL A 89 3.39 8.51 3.95
N VAL A 90 3.93 7.75 4.89
CA VAL A 90 4.12 6.32 4.70
C VAL A 90 3.38 5.60 5.82
N ILE A 91 2.54 4.65 5.45
CA ILE A 91 1.77 3.86 6.40
C ILE A 91 2.04 2.39 6.14
N LYS A 92 2.40 1.65 7.16
CA LYS A 92 2.64 0.24 7.01
C LYS A 92 1.43 -0.53 7.45
N GLY A 93 1.13 -1.59 6.73
CA GLY A 93 0.07 -2.48 7.12
C GLY A 93 0.41 -3.15 8.44
N LYS A 94 -0.58 -3.71 9.09
CA LYS A 94 -0.41 -4.28 10.40
C LYS A 94 -0.18 -5.76 10.43
N GLU A 95 0.18 -6.32 9.31
CA GLU A 95 0.38 -7.77 9.23
C GLU A 95 1.38 -8.27 10.24
N HIS A 96 2.38 -7.45 10.51
CA HIS A 96 3.43 -7.87 11.42
C HIS A 96 2.99 -7.83 12.87
N GLN A 97 2.07 -6.97 13.19
CA GLN A 97 1.69 -6.81 14.58
C GLN A 97 0.89 -7.98 15.10
N ASP A 98 0.20 -8.66 14.23
CA ASP A 98 -0.61 -9.77 14.63
C ASP A 98 0.22 -10.92 15.15
N LYS A 99 1.48 -10.94 14.82
CA LYS A 99 2.34 -12.03 15.23
C LYS A 99 2.75 -11.96 16.67
N PHE A 100 2.56 -10.86 17.27
CA PHE A 100 3.04 -10.67 18.64
C PHE A 100 1.96 -10.76 19.69
N ASN A 101 0.81 -11.19 19.29
CA ASN A 101 -0.29 -11.27 20.25
C ASN A 101 -0.68 -12.67 20.59
#